data_4b4dc1669ad76a653f4b00f91ec56928
#
_entry.id   4b4dc1669ad76a653f4b00f91ec56928
#
_cell.length_a   1.000
_cell.length_b   1.000
_cell.length_c   1.000
_cell.angle_alpha   90.00
_cell.angle_beta   90.00
_cell.angle_gamma   90.00
#
_symmetry.space_group_name_H-M   'P 1'
#
loop_
_entity.id
_entity.type
_entity.pdbx_description
1 polymer ?
#
loop_
_entity_poly.entity_id
_entity_poly.type
_entity_poly.pdbx_seq_one_letter_code
_entity_poly.pdbx_strand_id
1 'polypeptide(L)' 'DAAARAAGGLAAVFAGEQKAYVYALVRAGGADIAPLVKRLNQTLNGRGGGRNGFAQGSVRADASAIQAFFQKEGITP' A
#
# COMPACT_ATOMS: atom_id res chain seq x y z
N ASP A 1 -9.40 -7.91 -9.48
CA ASP A 1 -9.78 -7.67 -8.10
C ASP A 1 -9.36 -6.29 -7.65
N ALA A 2 -10.12 -5.73 -6.74
CA ALA A 2 -9.81 -4.45 -6.13
C ALA A 2 -10.04 -4.56 -4.63
N ALA A 3 -9.17 -3.94 -3.86
CA ALA A 3 -9.29 -3.91 -2.41
C ALA A 3 -8.97 -2.51 -1.91
N ALA A 4 -9.73 -2.06 -0.93
CA ALA A 4 -9.52 -0.76 -0.32
C ALA A 4 -9.46 -0.94 1.20
N ARG A 5 -8.52 -0.24 1.83
CA ARG A 5 -8.34 -0.28 3.28
C ARG A 5 -8.15 1.13 3.80
N ALA A 6 -8.66 1.37 4.98
CA ALA A 6 -8.52 2.67 5.63
C ALA A 6 -8.38 2.46 7.13
N ALA A 7 -7.35 3.02 7.72
CA ALA A 7 -7.11 2.95 9.16
C ALA A 7 -6.10 4.02 9.54
N GLY A 8 -6.31 4.67 10.69
CA GLY A 8 -5.36 5.63 11.21
C GLY A 8 -5.06 6.80 10.28
N GLY A 9 -6.04 7.22 9.48
CA GLY A 9 -5.85 8.30 8.53
C GLY A 9 -5.18 7.88 7.22
N LEU A 10 -4.92 6.59 7.04
CA LEU A 10 -4.34 6.06 5.81
C LEU A 10 -5.42 5.33 5.02
N ALA A 11 -5.53 5.63 3.73
CA ALA A 11 -6.37 4.91 2.81
C ALA A 11 -5.51 4.25 1.74
N ALA A 12 -5.79 2.99 1.46
CA ALA A 12 -5.02 2.22 0.49
C ALA A 12 -5.96 1.51 -0.46
N VAL A 13 -5.70 1.60 -1.74
CA VAL A 13 -6.45 0.90 -2.77
C VAL A 13 -5.49 0.05 -3.59
N PHE A 14 -5.83 -1.22 -3.74
CA PHE A 14 -5.08 -2.14 -4.58
C PHE A 14 -6.02 -2.72 -5.62
N ALA A 15 -5.61 -2.68 -6.87
CA ALA A 15 -6.40 -3.21 -7.98
C ALA A 15 -5.52 -4.08 -8.86
N GLY A 16 -6.03 -5.23 -9.24
CA GLY A 16 -5.30 -6.18 -10.06
C GLY A 16 -5.76 -7.58 -9.74
N GLU A 17 -4.95 -8.56 -10.12
CA GLU A 17 -5.26 -9.95 -9.84
C GLU A 17 -3.99 -10.78 -9.79
N GLN A 18 -4.06 -11.91 -9.07
CA GLN A 18 -2.95 -12.81 -8.83
C GLN A 18 -1.79 -12.06 -8.17
N LYS A 19 -0.64 -11.98 -8.82
CA LYS A 19 0.54 -11.34 -8.25
C LYS A 19 0.89 -10.04 -8.95
N ALA A 20 -0.11 -9.38 -9.54
CA ALA A 20 0.08 -8.14 -10.28
C ALA A 20 -0.95 -7.11 -9.84
N TYR A 21 -0.59 -6.31 -8.86
CA TYR A 21 -1.48 -5.26 -8.33
C TYR A 21 -0.85 -3.89 -8.51
N VAL A 22 -1.68 -2.92 -8.84
CA VAL A 22 -1.32 -1.51 -8.76
C VAL A 22 -1.92 -0.93 -7.48
N TYR A 23 -1.26 0.08 -6.91
CA TYR A 23 -1.73 0.64 -5.66
C TYR A 23 -1.77 2.16 -5.68
N ALA A 24 -2.62 2.70 -4.84
CA ALA A 24 -2.64 4.11 -4.51
C ALA A 24 -2.81 4.23 -3.00
N LEU A 25 -1.99 5.05 -2.36
CA LEU A 25 -2.01 5.26 -0.93
C LEU A 25 -2.18 6.75 -0.65
N VAL A 26 -3.06 7.07 0.28
CA VAL A 26 -3.28 8.46 0.70
C VAL A 26 -3.31 8.51 2.22
N ARG A 27 -2.56 9.42 2.80
CA ARG A 27 -2.57 9.64 4.25
C ARG A 27 -3.18 11.01 4.54
N ALA A 28 -4.17 11.03 5.43
CA ALA A 28 -4.85 12.25 5.82
C ALA A 28 -3.85 13.23 6.45
N GLY A 29 -4.05 14.53 6.20
CA GLY A 29 -3.17 15.56 6.74
C GLY A 29 -1.87 15.75 5.97
N GLY A 30 -1.66 14.99 4.90
CA GLY A 30 -0.48 15.13 4.07
C GLY A 30 0.81 14.64 4.71
N ALA A 31 0.73 13.81 5.75
CA ALA A 31 1.91 13.27 6.39
C ALA A 31 2.69 12.40 5.42
N ASP A 32 4.02 12.44 5.52
CA ASP A 32 4.90 11.74 4.60
C ASP A 32 4.74 10.23 4.74
N ILE A 33 4.42 9.55 3.64
CA ILE A 33 4.27 8.10 3.61
C ILE A 33 5.45 7.40 2.94
N ALA A 34 6.48 8.14 2.56
CA ALA A 34 7.63 7.55 1.86
C ALA A 34 8.26 6.39 2.63
N PRO A 35 8.45 6.45 3.96
CA PRO A 35 8.99 5.30 4.69
C PRO A 35 8.11 4.05 4.58
N LEU A 36 6.80 4.22 4.63
CA LEU A 36 5.87 3.11 4.48
C LEU A 36 5.94 2.53 3.07
N VAL A 37 5.98 3.39 2.06
CA VAL A 37 6.06 2.96 0.66
C VAL A 37 7.36 2.19 0.41
N LYS A 38 8.45 2.64 1.00
CA LYS A 38 9.73 1.93 0.87
C LYS A 38 9.63 0.52 1.43
N ARG A 39 9.04 0.37 2.62
CA ARG A 39 8.86 -0.95 3.22
C ARG A 39 7.90 -1.82 2.39
N LEU A 40 6.83 -1.22 1.88
CA LEU A 40 5.87 -1.91 1.04
C LEU A 40 6.56 -2.48 -0.21
N ASN A 41 7.31 -1.65 -0.91
CA ASN A 41 7.98 -2.07 -2.13
C ASN A 41 9.04 -3.14 -1.86
N GLN A 42 9.77 -3.02 -0.76
CA GLN A 42 10.76 -4.03 -0.38
C GLN A 42 10.12 -5.36 -0.02
N THR A 43 9.01 -5.32 0.71
CA THR A 43 8.34 -6.53 1.19
C THR A 43 7.55 -7.21 0.08
N LEU A 44 6.88 -6.44 -0.75
CA LEU A 44 5.98 -6.96 -1.78
C LEU A 44 6.58 -6.91 -3.18
N ASN A 45 7.89 -6.72 -3.26
CA ASN A 45 8.60 -6.70 -4.53
C ASN A 45 7.99 -5.69 -5.50
N GLY A 46 7.71 -4.50 -4.99
CA GLY A 46 6.99 -3.49 -5.73
C GLY A 46 7.87 -2.38 -6.25
N ARG A 47 7.25 -1.52 -7.03
CA ARG A 47 7.86 -0.31 -7.56
C ARG A 47 6.85 0.82 -7.49
N GLY A 48 7.34 1.99 -7.19
CA GLY A 48 6.51 3.16 -7.12
C GLY A 48 7.11 4.17 -6.20
N GLY A 49 6.42 5.27 -6.03
CA GLY A 49 6.89 6.32 -5.15
C GLY A 49 5.78 7.27 -4.80
N GLY A 50 6.08 8.17 -3.89
CA GLY A 50 5.13 9.15 -3.45
C GLY A 50 5.82 10.32 -2.79
N ARG A 51 5.03 11.32 -2.47
CA ARG A 51 5.49 12.48 -1.74
C ARG A 51 4.36 12.96 -0.85
N ASN A 52 4.74 13.52 0.28
CA ASN A 52 3.77 14.01 1.26
C ASN A 52 2.82 12.86 1.62
N GLY A 53 1.53 13.03 1.45
CA GLY A 53 0.54 12.04 1.85
C GLY A 53 -0.01 11.19 0.72
N PHE A 54 0.67 11.12 -0.44
CA PHE A 54 0.18 10.37 -1.60
C PHE A 54 1.28 9.52 -2.22
N ALA A 55 0.94 8.29 -2.58
CA ALA A 55 1.86 7.41 -3.28
C ALA A 55 1.10 6.51 -4.24
N GLN A 56 1.77 6.10 -5.30
CA GLN A 56 1.21 5.16 -6.26
C GLN A 56 2.32 4.29 -6.83
N GLY A 57 1.94 3.10 -7.29
CA GLY A 57 2.91 2.18 -7.85
C GLY A 57 2.29 0.81 -8.10
N SER A 58 3.14 -0.20 -8.13
CA SER A 58 2.71 -1.58 -8.33
C SER A 58 3.46 -2.51 -7.41
N VAL A 59 2.88 -3.68 -7.14
CA VAL A 59 3.52 -4.73 -6.35
C VAL A 59 3.38 -6.06 -7.08
N ARG A 60 4.32 -6.95 -6.81
CA ARG A 60 4.29 -8.31 -7.35
C ARG A 60 4.06 -9.30 -6.22
N ALA A 61 2.85 -9.24 -5.67
CA ALA A 61 2.46 -10.08 -4.55
C ALA A 61 0.98 -10.33 -4.63
N ASP A 62 0.54 -11.45 -4.07
CA ASP A 62 -0.88 -11.77 -4.07
C ASP A 62 -1.60 -11.00 -2.94
N ALA A 63 -2.93 -11.10 -2.92
CA ALA A 63 -3.74 -10.38 -1.95
C ALA A 63 -3.40 -10.77 -0.52
N SER A 64 -3.06 -12.05 -0.29
CA SER A 64 -2.70 -12.52 1.05
C SER A 64 -1.44 -11.84 1.57
N ALA A 65 -0.44 -11.69 0.70
CA ALA A 65 0.82 -11.03 1.08
C ALA A 65 0.60 -9.54 1.35
N ILE A 66 -0.25 -8.89 0.56
CA ILE A 66 -0.60 -7.49 0.78
C ILE A 66 -1.28 -7.33 2.13
N GLN A 67 -2.24 -8.19 2.42
CA GLN A 67 -2.95 -8.15 3.70
C GLN A 67 -2.00 -8.39 4.86
N ALA A 68 -1.12 -9.36 4.75
CA ALA A 68 -0.16 -9.67 5.80
C ALA A 68 0.78 -8.49 6.06
N PHE A 69 1.18 -7.78 5.01
CA PHE A 69 2.01 -6.60 5.16
C PHE A 69 1.33 -5.55 6.02
N PHE A 70 0.06 -5.23 5.71
CA PHE A 70 -0.66 -4.21 6.45
C PHE A 70 -0.95 -4.64 7.89
N GLN A 71 -1.21 -5.90 8.12
CA GLN A 71 -1.38 -6.43 9.47
C GLN A 71 -0.10 -6.26 10.29
N LYS A 72 1.04 -6.55 9.69
CA LYS A 72 2.34 -6.43 10.36
C LYS A 72 2.67 -4.97 10.66
N GLU A 73 2.24 -4.06 9.82
CA GLU A 73 2.43 -2.62 10.03
C GLU A 73 1.42 -2.04 11.02
N GLY A 74 0.45 -2.84 11.46
CA GLY A 74 -0.57 -2.37 12.37
C GLY A 74 -1.70 -1.60 11.69
N ILE A 75 -1.83 -1.72 10.37
CA ILE A 75 -2.85 -1.03 9.60
C ILE A 75 -3.94 -2.04 9.25
N THR A 76 -4.87 -2.23 10.14
CA THR A 76 -6.01 -3.11 9.91
C THR A 76 -7.30 -2.29 9.88
N PRO A 77 -8.23 -2.61 8.96
CA PRO A 77 -9.51 -1.92 8.92
C PRO A 77 -10.32 -2.15 10.17
#